data_f407eb5956dfc974cf53688f15cc4670
#
_entry.id   f407eb5956dfc974cf53688f15cc4670
#
_cell.length_a   1.000
_cell.length_b   1.000
_cell.length_c   1.000
_cell.angle_alpha   90.00
_cell.angle_beta   90.00
_cell.angle_gamma   90.00
#
_symmetry.space_group_name_H-M   'P 1'
#
loop_
_entity.id
_entity.type
_entity.pdbx_description
1 polymer ?
#
loop_
_entity_poly.entity_id
_entity_poly.type
_entity_poly.pdbx_seq_one_letter_code
_entity_poly.pdbx_strand_id
1 'polypeptide(L)'
;GAMIVYTSEGFDKKSYRKFNIDSNKVKLSDDYGMMRHVLSRRFSNEAIKNSKKYNTLPDIIVIDGGKGHYDIARKILDENGLESISVLSIFKGEGRRETLDQIIYNNKKGFIEKDTPSFFFIQRLRDESHRFALGAHKAKRKRDMKSSELEAIDGLGRIKRKLLLNHFGSVPHIKNASPQDLMKVKGIHKGLAQKIYDFFRN
;
A
#
# COMPACT_ATOMS: atom_id res chain seq x y z
N GLY A 1 3.46 -2.53 -1.52
CA GLY A 1 3.17 -3.29 -0.31
C GLY A 1 2.23 -2.56 0.64
N ALA A 2 1.62 -3.31 1.52
CA ALA A 2 0.73 -2.82 2.56
C ALA A 2 1.11 -3.46 3.91
N MET A 3 1.02 -2.69 4.97
CA MET A 3 1.27 -3.12 6.35
C MET A 3 0.10 -2.67 7.21
N ILE A 4 -0.44 -3.58 7.97
CA ILE A 4 -1.41 -3.32 9.03
C ILE A 4 -0.73 -3.44 10.40
N VAL A 5 -1.35 -2.91 11.42
CA VAL A 5 -0.88 -3.00 12.81
C VAL A 5 -2.03 -3.46 13.70
N TYR A 6 -1.74 -4.42 14.57
CA TYR A 6 -2.65 -4.92 15.58
C TYR A 6 -2.00 -4.80 16.96
N THR A 7 -2.76 -4.34 17.94
CA THR A 7 -2.32 -4.15 19.32
C THR A 7 -3.27 -4.88 20.27
N SER A 8 -3.01 -4.84 21.56
CA SER A 8 -3.96 -5.34 22.60
C SER A 8 -5.35 -4.70 22.49
N GLU A 9 -5.45 -3.49 21.96
CA GLU A 9 -6.72 -2.76 21.77
C GLU A 9 -7.40 -3.09 20.44
N GLY A 10 -6.75 -3.89 19.56
CA GLY A 10 -7.26 -4.26 18.24
C GLY A 10 -6.49 -3.63 17.07
N PHE A 11 -7.15 -3.43 15.94
CA PHE A 11 -6.53 -2.88 14.74
C PHE A 11 -6.23 -1.38 14.86
N ASP A 12 -4.94 -1.02 14.94
CA ASP A 12 -4.50 0.37 14.92
C ASP A 12 -4.40 0.91 13.48
N LYS A 13 -5.51 1.39 12.96
CA LYS A 13 -5.59 1.92 11.60
C LYS A 13 -4.74 3.17 11.37
N LYS A 14 -4.37 3.92 12.42
CA LYS A 14 -3.50 5.10 12.32
C LYS A 14 -2.07 4.71 11.97
N SER A 15 -1.65 3.53 12.38
CA SER A 15 -0.32 2.96 12.13
C SER A 15 -0.22 2.14 10.83
N TYR A 16 -1.31 1.97 10.08
CA TYR A 16 -1.28 1.31 8.78
C TYR A 16 -0.42 2.08 7.79
N ARG A 17 0.34 1.37 6.98
CA ARG A 17 1.25 1.98 5.99
C ARG A 17 1.14 1.31 4.63
N LYS A 18 1.30 2.13 3.59
CA LYS A 18 1.43 1.70 2.20
C LYS A 18 2.84 2.04 1.72
N PHE A 19 3.45 1.08 1.07
CA PHE A 19 4.77 1.21 0.49
C PHE A 19 4.64 1.18 -1.03
N ASN A 20 4.92 2.30 -1.67
CA ASN A 20 5.06 2.33 -3.12
C ASN A 20 6.37 1.62 -3.48
N ILE A 21 6.25 0.64 -4.37
CA ILE A 21 7.40 -0.05 -4.94
C ILE A 21 7.91 0.82 -6.09
N ASP A 22 9.21 1.11 -6.07
CA ASP A 22 9.89 1.79 -7.15
C ASP A 22 10.16 0.77 -8.28
N SER A 23 9.43 0.89 -9.37
CA SER A 23 9.54 -0.02 -10.52
C SER A 23 10.92 0.04 -11.20
N ASN A 24 11.71 1.08 -10.95
CA ASN A 24 13.09 1.17 -11.43
C ASN A 24 14.05 0.31 -10.61
N LYS A 25 13.69 -0.01 -9.36
CA LYS A 25 14.52 -0.77 -8.42
C LYS A 25 14.11 -2.21 -8.27
N VAL A 26 12.84 -2.52 -8.48
CA VAL A 26 12.28 -3.86 -8.28
C VAL A 26 11.28 -4.16 -9.40
N LYS A 27 11.43 -5.29 -10.07
CA LYS A 27 10.44 -5.76 -11.06
C LYS A 27 9.12 -6.09 -10.34
N LEU A 28 7.99 -5.73 -10.95
CA LEU A 28 6.65 -5.96 -10.38
C LEU A 28 6.29 -7.46 -10.23
N SER A 29 7.02 -8.34 -10.89
CA SER A 29 6.89 -9.80 -10.78
C SER A 29 7.84 -10.43 -9.75
N ASP A 30 8.69 -9.63 -9.09
CA ASP A 30 9.63 -10.09 -8.06
C ASP A 30 9.06 -9.84 -6.66
N ASP A 31 8.23 -10.78 -6.19
CA ASP A 31 7.60 -10.70 -4.87
C ASP A 31 8.63 -10.66 -3.73
N TYR A 32 9.74 -11.38 -3.88
CA TYR A 32 10.83 -11.38 -2.91
C TYR A 32 11.55 -10.03 -2.85
N GLY A 33 11.84 -9.44 -4.01
CA GLY A 33 12.43 -8.10 -4.10
C GLY A 33 11.49 -7.02 -3.55
N MET A 34 10.19 -7.14 -3.83
CA MET A 34 9.18 -6.22 -3.27
C MET A 34 9.11 -6.32 -1.75
N MET A 35 9.10 -7.52 -1.18
CA MET A 35 9.12 -7.74 0.27
C MET A 35 10.39 -7.16 0.89
N ARG A 36 11.55 -7.45 0.32
CA ARG A 36 12.84 -6.90 0.75
C ARG A 36 12.80 -5.37 0.77
N HIS A 37 12.33 -4.74 -0.30
CA HIS A 37 12.23 -3.28 -0.40
C HIS A 37 11.34 -2.69 0.69
N VAL A 38 10.19 -3.30 0.97
CA VAL A 38 9.25 -2.85 2.01
C VAL A 38 9.87 -2.96 3.40
N LEU A 39 10.43 -4.13 3.73
CA LEU A 39 11.01 -4.39 5.05
C LEU A 39 12.25 -3.56 5.31
N SER A 40 13.15 -3.40 4.33
CA SER A 40 14.33 -2.54 4.48
C SER A 40 13.93 -1.08 4.73
N ARG A 41 12.89 -0.58 4.06
CA ARG A 41 12.38 0.80 4.32
C ARG A 41 11.72 0.93 5.68
N ARG A 42 11.15 -0.12 6.23
CA ARG A 42 10.48 -0.09 7.53
C ARG A 42 11.45 -0.22 8.69
N PHE A 43 12.46 -1.08 8.53
CA PHE A 43 13.35 -1.52 9.61
C PHE A 43 14.81 -1.06 9.44
N SER A 44 15.10 -0.13 8.51
CA SER A 44 16.43 0.49 8.48
C SER A 44 16.70 1.30 9.74
N ASN A 45 17.96 1.35 10.16
CA ASN A 45 18.41 2.16 11.29
C ASN A 45 17.98 3.64 11.16
N GLU A 46 17.98 4.17 9.93
CA GLU A 46 17.52 5.53 9.65
C GLU A 46 16.02 5.68 9.88
N ALA A 47 15.21 4.71 9.43
CA ALA A 47 13.76 4.72 9.64
C ALA A 47 13.39 4.60 11.12
N ILE A 48 14.16 3.83 11.89
CA ILE A 48 13.96 3.64 13.33
C ILE A 48 14.34 4.93 14.09
N LYS A 49 15.48 5.53 13.78
CA LYS A 49 15.94 6.78 14.42
C LYS A 49 15.05 7.99 14.11
N ASN A 50 14.50 8.06 12.91
CA ASN A 50 13.63 9.16 12.46
C ASN A 50 12.15 8.93 12.80
N SER A 51 11.85 8.11 13.78
CA SER A 51 10.56 7.47 14.01
C SER A 51 9.47 8.31 14.68
N LYS A 52 9.37 9.63 14.42
CA LYS A 52 8.08 10.32 14.62
C LYS A 52 6.92 9.66 13.84
N LYS A 53 7.23 8.78 12.88
CA LYS A 53 6.29 8.11 11.99
C LYS A 53 6.02 6.64 12.34
N TYR A 54 6.90 6.01 13.12
CA TYR A 54 6.82 4.59 13.51
C TYR A 54 7.07 4.51 15.03
N ASN A 55 6.08 4.88 15.82
CA ASN A 55 6.22 5.10 17.27
C ASN A 55 6.77 3.92 18.07
N THR A 56 6.66 2.69 17.57
CA THR A 56 7.14 1.50 18.27
C THR A 56 7.62 0.42 17.28
N LEU A 57 8.59 -0.37 17.72
CA LEU A 57 8.92 -1.63 17.08
C LEU A 57 7.85 -2.66 17.45
N PRO A 58 7.48 -3.57 16.53
CA PRO A 58 6.54 -4.64 16.86
C PRO A 58 7.24 -5.76 17.64
N ASP A 59 6.49 -6.49 18.45
CA ASP A 59 6.95 -7.71 19.09
C ASP A 59 7.04 -8.88 18.09
N ILE A 60 6.14 -8.87 17.11
CA ILE A 60 6.06 -9.90 16.07
C ILE A 60 5.67 -9.32 14.71
N ILE A 61 6.30 -9.84 13.66
CA ILE A 61 5.93 -9.58 12.28
C ILE A 61 5.23 -10.81 11.72
N VAL A 62 4.02 -10.64 11.20
CA VAL A 62 3.27 -11.69 10.51
C VAL A 62 3.36 -11.46 8.99
N ILE A 63 3.81 -12.48 8.26
CA ILE A 63 4.04 -12.44 6.83
C ILE A 63 3.13 -13.45 6.13
N ASP A 64 2.38 -12.99 5.13
CA ASP A 64 1.64 -13.87 4.22
C ASP A 64 2.59 -14.32 3.10
N GLY A 65 3.21 -15.49 3.30
CA GLY A 65 4.21 -16.03 2.38
C GLY A 65 5.00 -17.20 2.98
N GLY A 66 5.63 -17.99 2.12
CA GLY A 66 6.37 -19.19 2.51
C GLY A 66 7.78 -18.91 3.06
N LYS A 67 8.60 -19.97 3.09
CA LYS A 67 9.94 -19.94 3.67
C LYS A 67 10.83 -18.83 3.11
N GLY A 68 10.83 -18.58 1.80
CA GLY A 68 11.65 -17.51 1.22
C GLY A 68 11.31 -16.13 1.74
N HIS A 69 10.01 -15.83 1.99
CA HIS A 69 9.59 -14.57 2.61
C HIS A 69 10.01 -14.48 4.07
N TYR A 70 9.92 -15.60 4.81
CA TYR A 70 10.41 -15.70 6.17
C TYR A 70 11.91 -15.40 6.26
N ASP A 71 12.71 -16.06 5.41
CA ASP A 71 14.18 -15.93 5.41
C ASP A 71 14.61 -14.48 5.09
N ILE A 72 13.92 -13.82 4.16
CA ILE A 72 14.16 -12.39 3.84
C ILE A 72 13.87 -11.51 5.05
N ALA A 73 12.73 -11.72 5.72
CA ALA A 73 12.37 -10.91 6.87
C ALA A 73 13.36 -11.09 8.03
N ARG A 74 13.70 -12.34 8.34
CA ARG A 74 14.66 -12.64 9.39
C ARG A 74 16.01 -11.99 9.10
N LYS A 75 16.53 -12.16 7.87
CA LYS A 75 17.80 -11.56 7.44
C LYS A 75 17.81 -10.04 7.62
N ILE A 76 16.75 -9.35 7.18
CA ILE A 76 16.68 -7.87 7.29
C ILE A 76 16.65 -7.44 8.76
N LEU A 77 15.92 -8.14 9.62
CA LEU A 77 15.89 -7.83 11.03
C LEU A 77 17.25 -8.05 11.69
N ASP A 78 17.91 -9.16 11.39
CA ASP A 78 19.25 -9.48 11.92
C ASP A 78 20.30 -8.45 11.48
N GLU A 79 20.31 -8.06 10.19
CA GLU A 79 21.20 -7.03 9.65
C GLU A 79 20.99 -5.64 10.28
N ASN A 80 19.86 -5.40 10.96
CA ASN A 80 19.55 -4.12 11.61
C ASN A 80 19.54 -4.22 13.16
N GLY A 81 20.03 -5.31 13.75
CA GLY A 81 20.09 -5.49 15.21
C GLY A 81 18.72 -5.65 15.87
N LEU A 82 17.76 -6.27 15.17
CA LEU A 82 16.37 -6.43 15.59
C LEU A 82 16.01 -7.91 15.79
N GLU A 83 16.94 -8.69 16.32
CA GLU A 83 16.78 -10.13 16.55
C GLU A 83 15.66 -10.44 17.55
N SER A 84 15.35 -9.51 18.44
CA SER A 84 14.26 -9.63 19.42
C SER A 84 12.88 -9.65 18.80
N ILE A 85 12.72 -9.14 17.57
CA ILE A 85 11.43 -9.16 16.86
C ILE A 85 11.17 -10.57 16.31
N SER A 86 10.09 -11.18 16.76
CA SER A 86 9.66 -12.49 16.25
C SER A 86 9.14 -12.40 14.83
N VAL A 87 9.34 -13.45 14.01
CA VAL A 87 8.77 -13.55 12.65
C VAL A 87 7.89 -14.79 12.57
N LEU A 88 6.64 -14.59 12.16
CA LEU A 88 5.69 -15.63 11.84
C LEU A 88 5.34 -15.54 10.35
N SER A 89 5.62 -16.58 9.60
CA SER A 89 5.24 -16.70 8.19
C SER A 89 4.10 -17.68 8.05
N ILE A 90 3.10 -17.33 7.21
CA ILE A 90 1.89 -18.12 7.02
C ILE A 90 1.72 -18.36 5.52
N PHE A 91 1.48 -19.60 5.13
CA PHE A 91 1.31 -19.98 3.72
C PHE A 91 0.41 -21.19 3.59
N LYS A 92 -0.16 -21.38 2.42
CA LYS A 92 -0.96 -22.58 2.12
C LYS A 92 -0.06 -23.79 2.01
N GLY A 93 -0.54 -24.93 2.54
CA GLY A 93 0.13 -26.22 2.39
C GLY A 93 0.12 -26.70 0.95
N GLU A 94 1.04 -27.60 0.60
CA GLU A 94 1.12 -28.26 -0.71
C GLU A 94 0.60 -29.70 -0.62
N GLY A 95 0.03 -30.20 -1.72
CA GLY A 95 -0.44 -31.56 -1.86
C GLY A 95 -1.60 -31.91 -0.92
N ARG A 96 -1.55 -33.07 -0.26
CA ARG A 96 -2.63 -33.56 0.65
C ARG A 96 -2.96 -32.60 1.81
N ARG A 97 -2.14 -31.58 2.06
CA ARG A 97 -2.28 -30.57 3.12
C ARG A 97 -2.69 -29.19 2.63
N GLU A 98 -3.14 -29.09 1.39
CA GLU A 98 -3.60 -27.80 0.78
C GLU A 98 -4.72 -27.10 1.58
N THR A 99 -5.45 -27.86 2.38
CA THR A 99 -6.55 -27.34 3.21
C THR A 99 -6.08 -26.73 4.54
N LEU A 100 -4.80 -26.91 4.93
CA LEU A 100 -4.25 -26.42 6.20
C LEU A 100 -3.29 -25.27 5.92
N ASP A 101 -3.45 -24.19 6.66
CA ASP A 101 -2.44 -23.13 6.69
C ASP A 101 -1.20 -23.64 7.45
N GLN A 102 -0.05 -23.57 6.79
CA GLN A 102 1.25 -23.86 7.40
C GLN A 102 1.87 -22.59 7.96
N ILE A 103 2.66 -22.75 9.01
CA ILE A 103 3.41 -21.66 9.61
C ILE A 103 4.90 -21.97 9.69
N ILE A 104 5.70 -20.91 9.69
CA ILE A 104 7.10 -20.95 10.12
C ILE A 104 7.27 -19.91 11.22
N TYR A 105 7.69 -20.37 12.39
CA TYR A 105 7.97 -19.54 13.53
C TYR A 105 9.26 -20.04 14.20
N ASN A 106 10.20 -19.14 14.46
CA ASN A 106 11.53 -19.47 15.00
C ASN A 106 12.22 -20.64 14.26
N ASN A 107 12.24 -20.59 12.93
CA ASN A 107 12.77 -21.62 12.02
C ASN A 107 12.07 -23.00 12.13
N LYS A 108 11.02 -23.14 12.91
CA LYS A 108 10.24 -24.38 13.01
C LYS A 108 9.00 -24.29 12.14
N LYS A 109 8.72 -25.36 11.39
CA LYS A 109 7.48 -25.51 10.65
C LYS A 109 6.40 -26.09 11.56
N GLY A 110 5.19 -25.61 11.38
CA GLY A 110 4.00 -26.07 12.07
C GLY A 110 2.76 -25.90 11.22
N PHE A 111 1.62 -26.20 11.80
CA PHE A 111 0.30 -26.07 11.18
C PHE A 111 -0.62 -25.27 12.10
N ILE A 112 -1.58 -24.61 11.52
CA ILE A 112 -2.67 -24.01 12.28
C ILE A 112 -3.87 -24.93 12.15
N GLU A 113 -4.33 -25.43 13.28
CA GLU A 113 -5.54 -26.23 13.34
C GLU A 113 -6.74 -25.33 13.00
N LYS A 114 -7.62 -25.84 12.11
CA LYS A 114 -8.87 -25.16 11.77
C LYS A 114 -9.76 -25.02 13.00
N ASP A 115 -10.62 -24.01 12.95
CA ASP A 115 -11.63 -23.75 13.98
C ASP A 115 -11.08 -23.45 15.37
N THR A 116 -9.77 -23.12 15.45
CA THR A 116 -9.14 -22.61 16.68
C THR A 116 -9.19 -21.08 16.73
N PRO A 117 -9.13 -20.48 17.94
CA PRO A 117 -9.02 -19.02 18.08
C PRO A 117 -7.84 -18.42 17.29
N SER A 118 -6.71 -19.12 17.26
CA SER A 118 -5.52 -18.71 16.50
C SER A 118 -5.77 -18.70 14.99
N PHE A 119 -6.49 -19.70 14.46
CA PHE A 119 -6.89 -19.75 13.07
C PHE A 119 -7.75 -18.54 12.70
N PHE A 120 -8.82 -18.28 13.46
CA PHE A 120 -9.71 -17.15 13.18
C PHE A 120 -8.99 -15.80 13.33
N PHE A 121 -8.09 -15.68 14.29
CA PHE A 121 -7.29 -14.47 14.46
C PHE A 121 -6.41 -14.20 13.24
N ILE A 122 -5.71 -15.21 12.75
CA ILE A 122 -4.87 -15.12 11.56
C ILE A 122 -5.68 -14.79 10.31
N GLN A 123 -6.84 -15.42 10.12
CA GLN A 123 -7.74 -15.09 9.01
C GLN A 123 -8.14 -13.60 9.06
N ARG A 124 -8.51 -13.08 10.24
CA ARG A 124 -8.83 -11.66 10.40
C ARG A 124 -7.65 -10.74 10.02
N LEU A 125 -6.42 -11.09 10.39
CA LEU A 125 -5.24 -10.31 10.00
C LEU A 125 -5.04 -10.32 8.48
N ARG A 126 -5.16 -11.48 7.84
CA ARG A 126 -5.03 -11.61 6.38
C ARG A 126 -6.11 -10.84 5.65
N ASP A 127 -7.36 -10.99 6.04
CA ASP A 127 -8.50 -10.30 5.44
C ASP A 127 -8.34 -8.78 5.55
N GLU A 128 -7.95 -8.27 6.70
CA GLU A 128 -7.73 -6.83 6.90
C GLU A 128 -6.54 -6.31 6.08
N SER A 129 -5.45 -7.08 6.01
CA SER A 129 -4.29 -6.74 5.18
C SER A 129 -4.67 -6.67 3.71
N HIS A 130 -5.37 -7.69 3.19
CA HIS A 130 -5.87 -7.72 1.82
C HIS A 130 -6.87 -6.58 1.55
N ARG A 131 -7.81 -6.35 2.47
CA ARG A 131 -8.79 -5.24 2.36
C ARG A 131 -8.08 -3.89 2.27
N PHE A 132 -7.07 -3.67 3.10
CA PHE A 132 -6.29 -2.43 3.09
C PHE A 132 -5.45 -2.29 1.82
N ALA A 133 -4.82 -3.35 1.34
CA ALA A 133 -4.07 -3.37 0.08
C ALA A 133 -4.98 -3.07 -1.12
N LEU A 134 -6.12 -3.77 -1.25
CA LEU A 134 -7.07 -3.60 -2.35
C LEU A 134 -7.74 -2.22 -2.35
N GLY A 135 -8.06 -1.67 -1.18
CA GLY A 135 -8.58 -0.31 -1.06
C GLY A 135 -7.62 0.73 -1.63
N ALA A 136 -6.30 0.48 -1.54
CA ALA A 136 -5.28 1.30 -2.17
C ALA A 136 -5.32 1.23 -3.69
N HIS A 137 -5.45 0.03 -4.24
CA HIS A 137 -5.51 -0.18 -5.69
C HIS A 137 -6.78 0.41 -6.30
N LYS A 138 -7.93 0.28 -5.62
CA LYS A 138 -9.17 0.93 -6.05
C LYS A 138 -9.06 2.46 -6.03
N ALA A 139 -8.52 3.04 -4.97
CA ALA A 139 -8.32 4.49 -4.86
C ALA A 139 -7.29 5.01 -5.88
N LYS A 140 -6.22 4.26 -6.13
CA LYS A 140 -5.22 4.60 -7.15
C LYS A 140 -5.81 4.49 -8.55
N ARG A 141 -6.46 3.37 -8.91
CA ARG A 141 -7.15 3.20 -10.21
C ARG A 141 -8.22 4.28 -10.42
N LYS A 142 -9.05 4.58 -9.41
CA LYS A 142 -10.04 5.65 -9.50
C LYS A 142 -9.42 7.04 -9.68
N ARG A 143 -8.21 7.27 -9.17
CA ARG A 143 -7.43 8.49 -9.35
C ARG A 143 -6.78 8.53 -10.73
N ASP A 144 -6.20 7.42 -11.17
CA ASP A 144 -5.54 7.28 -12.47
C ASP A 144 -6.56 7.33 -13.62
N MET A 145 -7.72 6.69 -13.49
CA MET A 145 -8.83 6.84 -14.46
C MET A 145 -9.37 8.27 -14.51
N LYS A 146 -9.48 8.95 -13.37
CA LYS A 146 -9.93 10.34 -13.32
C LYS A 146 -8.89 11.32 -13.85
N SER A 147 -7.59 11.02 -13.76
CA SER A 147 -6.55 11.85 -14.37
C SER A 147 -6.46 11.64 -15.88
N SER A 148 -6.80 10.45 -16.40
CA SER A 148 -6.76 10.16 -17.84
C SER A 148 -7.82 10.95 -18.60
N GLU A 149 -8.99 11.25 -18.04
CA GLU A 149 -9.99 12.12 -18.69
C GLU A 149 -9.44 13.53 -18.97
N LEU A 150 -8.67 14.08 -18.03
CA LEU A 150 -8.01 15.38 -18.22
C LEU A 150 -6.81 15.32 -19.18
N GLU A 151 -6.27 14.12 -19.45
CA GLU A 151 -5.16 13.92 -20.39
C GLU A 151 -5.59 14.10 -21.84
N ALA A 152 -6.84 13.82 -22.13
CA ALA A 152 -7.42 13.98 -23.46
C ALA A 152 -7.63 15.45 -23.85
N ILE A 153 -7.52 16.40 -22.90
CA ILE A 153 -7.74 17.82 -23.19
C ILE A 153 -6.43 18.45 -23.70
N ASP A 154 -6.43 18.82 -24.97
CA ASP A 154 -5.28 19.46 -25.61
C ASP A 154 -4.90 20.79 -24.92
N GLY A 155 -3.59 20.97 -24.68
CA GLY A 155 -3.05 22.13 -23.96
C GLY A 155 -3.12 22.04 -22.44
N LEU A 156 -3.72 20.96 -21.87
CA LEU A 156 -3.78 20.73 -20.45
C LEU A 156 -2.65 19.79 -19.97
N GLY A 157 -1.43 20.30 -19.94
CA GLY A 157 -0.25 19.54 -19.52
C GLY A 157 -0.27 19.11 -18.04
N ARG A 158 0.63 18.20 -17.68
CA ARG A 158 0.71 17.56 -16.35
C ARG A 158 0.67 18.54 -15.16
N ILE A 159 1.36 19.69 -15.28
CA ILE A 159 1.43 20.69 -14.20
C ILE A 159 0.07 21.34 -13.99
N LYS A 160 -0.61 21.77 -15.07
CA LYS A 160 -1.92 22.41 -15.03
C LYS A 160 -2.99 21.46 -14.49
N ARG A 161 -2.96 20.18 -14.89
CA ARG A 161 -3.84 19.13 -14.36
C ARG A 161 -3.69 19.00 -12.84
N LYS A 162 -2.44 18.96 -12.36
CA LYS A 162 -2.17 18.90 -10.91
C LYS A 162 -2.71 20.13 -10.17
N LEU A 163 -2.56 21.32 -10.73
CA LEU A 163 -3.08 22.55 -10.15
C LEU A 163 -4.62 22.58 -10.10
N LEU A 164 -5.29 22.14 -11.17
CA LEU A 164 -6.74 22.00 -11.20
C LEU A 164 -7.23 21.00 -10.14
N LEU A 165 -6.61 19.81 -10.06
CA LEU A 165 -6.98 18.81 -9.08
C LEU A 165 -6.73 19.25 -7.64
N ASN A 166 -5.68 20.03 -7.40
CA ASN A 166 -5.42 20.59 -6.08
C ASN A 166 -6.47 21.67 -5.69
N HIS A 167 -6.90 22.48 -6.66
CA HIS A 167 -7.87 23.57 -6.42
C HIS A 167 -9.30 23.03 -6.25
N PHE A 168 -9.74 22.13 -7.15
CA PHE A 168 -11.11 21.61 -7.16
C PHE A 168 -11.27 20.29 -6.39
N GLY A 169 -10.19 19.64 -6.00
CA GLY A 169 -10.19 18.38 -5.25
C GLY A 169 -10.53 17.13 -6.09
N SER A 170 -11.31 17.27 -7.16
CA SER A 170 -11.71 16.12 -7.98
C SER A 170 -12.13 16.51 -9.41
N VAL A 171 -12.05 15.53 -10.36
CA VAL A 171 -12.52 15.73 -11.73
C VAL A 171 -14.03 16.07 -11.83
N PRO A 172 -14.93 15.43 -11.05
CA PRO A 172 -16.33 15.86 -11.03
C PRO A 172 -16.54 17.34 -10.69
N HIS A 173 -15.77 17.89 -9.75
CA HIS A 173 -15.85 19.33 -9.44
C HIS A 173 -15.30 20.19 -10.59
N ILE A 174 -14.24 19.74 -11.29
CA ILE A 174 -13.72 20.42 -12.48
C ILE A 174 -14.76 20.40 -13.60
N LYS A 175 -15.47 19.27 -13.83
CA LYS A 175 -16.57 19.15 -14.80
C LYS A 175 -17.69 20.15 -14.56
N ASN A 176 -18.01 20.38 -13.29
CA ASN A 176 -19.13 21.26 -12.89
C ASN A 176 -18.71 22.74 -12.76
N ALA A 177 -17.41 23.03 -12.84
CA ALA A 177 -16.90 24.40 -12.69
C ALA A 177 -17.21 25.24 -13.93
N SER A 178 -17.49 26.52 -13.70
CA SER A 178 -17.64 27.49 -14.80
C SER A 178 -16.27 27.85 -15.41
N PRO A 179 -16.22 28.37 -16.66
CA PRO A 179 -14.97 28.88 -17.23
C PRO A 179 -14.31 29.94 -16.33
N GLN A 180 -15.09 30.78 -15.66
CA GLN A 180 -14.60 31.80 -14.73
C GLN A 180 -13.91 31.15 -13.51
N ASP A 181 -14.49 30.08 -12.97
CA ASP A 181 -13.88 29.38 -11.84
C ASP A 181 -12.60 28.65 -12.24
N LEU A 182 -12.58 28.04 -13.42
CA LEU A 182 -11.39 27.38 -13.98
C LEU A 182 -10.22 28.37 -14.14
N MET A 183 -10.52 29.61 -14.55
CA MET A 183 -9.52 30.68 -14.69
C MET A 183 -8.89 31.14 -13.37
N LYS A 184 -9.49 30.84 -12.21
CA LYS A 184 -8.89 31.10 -10.89
C LYS A 184 -7.63 30.27 -10.63
N VAL A 185 -7.42 29.20 -11.41
CA VAL A 185 -6.26 28.33 -11.28
C VAL A 185 -5.10 28.88 -12.09
N LYS A 186 -3.93 29.04 -11.46
CA LYS A 186 -2.72 29.58 -12.08
C LYS A 186 -2.38 28.81 -13.38
N GLY A 187 -2.23 29.54 -14.46
CA GLY A 187 -1.86 29.00 -15.77
C GLY A 187 -3.04 28.50 -16.63
N ILE A 188 -4.28 28.66 -16.16
CA ILE A 188 -5.50 28.42 -16.95
C ILE A 188 -6.01 29.75 -17.50
N HIS A 189 -5.74 30.03 -18.76
CA HIS A 189 -6.26 31.22 -19.47
C HIS A 189 -7.63 30.94 -20.10
N LYS A 190 -8.33 31.98 -20.51
CA LYS A 190 -9.71 31.93 -21.05
C LYS A 190 -9.93 30.84 -22.09
N GLY A 191 -9.04 30.73 -23.10
CA GLY A 191 -9.16 29.73 -24.17
C GLY A 191 -9.01 28.28 -23.66
N LEU A 192 -8.12 28.03 -22.66
CA LEU A 192 -7.97 26.71 -22.08
C LEU A 192 -9.15 26.37 -21.13
N ALA A 193 -9.62 27.37 -20.38
CA ALA A 193 -10.82 27.20 -19.54
C ALA A 193 -12.05 26.83 -20.37
N GLN A 194 -12.22 27.46 -21.53
CA GLN A 194 -13.31 27.13 -22.43
C GLN A 194 -13.16 25.72 -23.00
N LYS A 195 -11.96 25.32 -23.45
CA LYS A 195 -11.69 23.95 -23.91
C LYS A 195 -12.03 22.89 -22.85
N ILE A 196 -11.64 23.13 -21.61
CA ILE A 196 -11.96 22.22 -20.49
C ILE A 196 -13.47 22.12 -20.30
N TYR A 197 -14.15 23.25 -20.30
CA TYR A 197 -15.59 23.33 -20.12
C TYR A 197 -16.36 22.59 -21.22
N ASP A 198 -15.99 22.81 -22.48
CA ASP A 198 -16.63 22.19 -23.66
C ASP A 198 -16.36 20.69 -23.72
N PHE A 199 -15.14 20.25 -23.39
CA PHE A 199 -14.75 18.83 -23.37
C PHE A 199 -15.66 17.97 -22.49
N PHE A 200 -16.16 18.49 -21.40
CA PHE A 200 -17.02 17.75 -20.49
C PHE A 200 -18.53 17.89 -20.77
N ARG A 201 -18.93 18.65 -21.78
CA ARG A 201 -20.34 18.88 -22.15
C ARG A 201 -20.69 18.38 -23.55
N ASN A 202 -19.70 18.06 -24.34
CA ASN A 202 -19.83 17.29 -25.57
C ASN A 202 -19.64 15.80 -25.27
#